data_6a355b5abcbf0f81848a9ae04491af18
#
_entry.id   6a355b5abcbf0f81848a9ae04491af18
#
_cell.length_a   1.000
_cell.length_b   1.000
_cell.length_c   1.000
_cell.angle_alpha   90.00
_cell.angle_beta   90.00
_cell.angle_gamma   90.00
#
_symmetry.space_group_name_H-M   'P 1'
#
loop_
_entity.id
_entity.type
_entity.pdbx_description
1 polymer ?
#
loop_
_entity_poly.entity_id
_entity_poly.type
_entity_poly.pdbx_seq_one_letter_code
_entity_poly.pdbx_strand_id
1 'polypeptide(L)'
;CQGFESWGVNPDLVLVDSQVIAEAPVRAFVAGMGDALSTWVEAEVVHSTRGQNLAGGRATLVAMAIARLGYDTLMEYGLEAKRAVEQKVVTHAVEKVIEANTLMSGLGFESGGVATAHMIANCLPGFPECKGLMHGEEVAFGIISQFCLDENMATDEMLKMVDFMIAIGLPVTF
;
A
#
# COMPACT_ATOMS: atom_id res chain seq x y z
N CYS A 1 -13.27 9.21 5.08
CA CYS A 1 -13.02 9.08 3.65
C CYS A 1 -14.37 8.98 2.93
N GLN A 2 -14.55 9.68 1.81
CA GLN A 2 -15.82 9.60 1.04
C GLN A 2 -15.76 8.49 -0.05
N GLY A 3 -14.81 7.57 0.06
CA GLY A 3 -14.53 6.58 -0.97
C GLY A 3 -13.59 7.10 -2.06
N PHE A 4 -13.31 6.28 -3.04
CA PHE A 4 -12.57 6.67 -4.23
C PHE A 4 -13.54 6.89 -5.40
N GLU A 5 -13.21 7.85 -6.26
CA GLU A 5 -13.93 8.06 -7.51
C GLU A 5 -13.11 7.46 -8.65
N SER A 6 -13.73 6.58 -9.44
CA SER A 6 -13.12 6.06 -10.66
C SER A 6 -13.32 7.07 -11.78
N TRP A 7 -12.24 7.67 -12.26
CA TRP A 7 -12.22 8.48 -13.47
C TRP A 7 -12.01 7.57 -14.67
N GLY A 8 -12.80 7.70 -15.71
CA GLY A 8 -12.77 6.79 -16.86
C GLY A 8 -11.48 6.85 -17.70
N VAL A 9 -10.48 7.64 -17.31
CA VAL A 9 -9.19 7.81 -17.97
C VAL A 9 -8.09 8.04 -16.94
N ASN A 10 -6.94 7.41 -17.16
CA ASN A 10 -5.74 7.66 -16.37
C ASN A 10 -5.07 8.98 -16.77
N PRO A 11 -4.27 9.62 -15.90
CA PRO A 11 -3.54 10.83 -16.27
C PRO A 11 -2.51 10.53 -17.36
N ASP A 12 -2.34 11.49 -18.28
CA ASP A 12 -1.34 11.41 -19.35
C ASP A 12 0.10 11.51 -18.82
N LEU A 13 0.28 12.10 -17.63
CA LEU A 13 1.58 12.28 -16.99
C LEU A 13 1.41 12.29 -15.47
N VAL A 14 2.25 11.52 -14.79
CA VAL A 14 2.46 11.60 -13.34
C VAL A 14 3.85 12.17 -13.11
N LEU A 15 3.94 13.42 -12.66
CA LEU A 15 5.19 14.10 -12.37
C LEU A 15 5.38 14.20 -10.86
N VAL A 16 6.46 13.62 -10.35
CA VAL A 16 6.79 13.63 -8.93
C VAL A 16 8.14 14.30 -8.73
N ASP A 17 8.19 15.32 -7.87
CA ASP A 17 9.44 15.90 -7.40
C ASP A 17 9.90 15.14 -6.13
N SER A 18 10.96 14.36 -6.26
CA SER A 18 11.49 13.53 -5.17
C SER A 18 12.02 14.37 -3.99
N GLN A 19 12.47 15.61 -4.23
CA GLN A 19 12.90 16.50 -3.16
C GLN A 19 11.72 16.97 -2.30
N VAL A 20 10.60 17.30 -2.91
CA VAL A 20 9.35 17.65 -2.20
C VAL A 20 8.89 16.49 -1.32
N ILE A 21 8.97 15.26 -1.83
CA ILE A 21 8.62 14.06 -1.05
C ILE A 21 9.61 13.86 0.11
N ALA A 22 10.91 14.02 -0.13
CA ALA A 22 11.93 13.86 0.93
C ALA A 22 11.81 14.91 2.05
N GLU A 23 11.29 16.10 1.74
CA GLU A 23 11.04 17.18 2.72
C GLU A 23 9.69 17.05 3.45
N ALA A 24 8.79 16.21 2.94
CA ALA A 24 7.48 15.99 3.54
C ALA A 24 7.58 15.32 4.93
N PRO A 25 6.49 15.36 5.73
CA PRO A 25 6.46 14.64 7.00
C PRO A 25 6.68 13.13 6.80
N VAL A 26 7.63 12.56 7.55
CA VAL A 26 7.96 11.13 7.49
C VAL A 26 6.73 10.24 7.64
N ARG A 27 5.80 10.61 8.53
CA ARG A 27 4.53 9.88 8.74
C ARG A 27 3.72 9.76 7.45
N ALA A 28 3.67 10.83 6.63
CA ALA A 28 2.94 10.79 5.36
C ALA A 28 3.60 9.83 4.36
N PHE A 29 4.93 9.85 4.29
CA PHE A 29 5.69 8.92 3.44
C PHE A 29 5.50 7.46 3.86
N VAL A 30 5.55 7.19 5.17
CA VAL A 30 5.32 5.86 5.75
C VAL A 30 3.87 5.39 5.53
N ALA A 31 2.89 6.28 5.72
CA ALA A 31 1.49 5.95 5.42
C ALA A 31 1.29 5.56 3.94
N GLY A 32 1.96 6.26 3.01
CA GLY A 32 1.97 5.86 1.60
C GLY A 32 2.50 4.45 1.37
N MET A 33 3.55 4.05 2.09
CA MET A 33 4.03 2.65 2.04
C MET A 33 2.99 1.67 2.60
N GLY A 34 2.30 2.03 3.68
CA GLY A 34 1.23 1.20 4.25
C GLY A 34 0.10 0.92 3.27
N ASP A 35 -0.30 1.94 2.53
CA ASP A 35 -1.30 1.82 1.47
C ASP A 35 -0.78 0.95 0.31
N ALA A 36 0.42 1.24 -0.19
CA ALA A 36 1.00 0.53 -1.31
C ALA A 36 1.30 -0.96 -1.04
N LEU A 37 1.57 -1.36 0.21
CA LEU A 37 1.73 -2.76 0.61
C LEU A 37 0.46 -3.57 0.35
N SER A 38 -0.72 -2.98 0.55
CA SER A 38 -1.99 -3.68 0.36
C SER A 38 -2.22 -4.09 -1.09
N THR A 39 -1.63 -3.35 -2.03
CA THR A 39 -1.82 -3.59 -3.47
C THR A 39 -1.54 -5.05 -3.87
N TRP A 40 -0.43 -5.62 -3.41
CA TRP A 40 -0.12 -7.04 -3.65
C TRP A 40 -1.04 -7.97 -2.86
N VAL A 41 -1.18 -7.71 -1.55
CA VAL A 41 -1.95 -8.55 -0.63
C VAL A 41 -3.40 -8.71 -1.08
N GLU A 42 -4.00 -7.64 -1.56
CA GLU A 42 -5.39 -7.66 -2.03
C GLU A 42 -5.53 -8.21 -3.45
N ALA A 43 -4.59 -7.85 -4.36
CA ALA A 43 -4.59 -8.38 -5.71
C ALA A 43 -4.47 -9.91 -5.73
N GLU A 44 -3.68 -10.50 -4.81
CA GLU A 44 -3.53 -11.94 -4.68
C GLU A 44 -4.86 -12.62 -4.28
N VAL A 45 -5.60 -12.04 -3.33
CA VAL A 45 -6.93 -12.53 -2.93
C VAL A 45 -7.92 -12.39 -4.08
N VAL A 46 -7.98 -11.23 -4.75
CA VAL A 46 -8.88 -11.01 -5.89
C VAL A 46 -8.56 -11.99 -7.03
N HIS A 47 -7.29 -12.23 -7.31
CA HIS A 47 -6.85 -13.15 -8.35
C HIS A 47 -7.21 -14.61 -8.02
N SER A 48 -6.91 -15.08 -6.80
CA SER A 48 -7.17 -16.45 -6.35
C SER A 48 -8.67 -16.78 -6.31
N THR A 49 -9.48 -15.83 -5.88
CA THR A 49 -10.96 -15.96 -5.83
C THR A 49 -11.63 -15.70 -7.18
N ARG A 50 -10.86 -15.35 -8.22
CA ARG A 50 -11.39 -14.93 -9.52
C ARG A 50 -12.33 -13.73 -9.44
N GLY A 51 -12.09 -12.84 -8.49
CA GLY A 51 -12.82 -11.59 -8.30
C GLY A 51 -12.64 -10.62 -9.46
N GLN A 52 -13.44 -9.56 -9.47
CA GLN A 52 -13.30 -8.45 -10.42
C GLN A 52 -12.35 -7.41 -9.86
N ASN A 53 -11.55 -6.81 -10.74
CA ASN A 53 -10.76 -5.64 -10.44
C ASN A 53 -11.61 -4.35 -10.56
N LEU A 54 -11.01 -3.20 -10.28
CA LEU A 54 -11.74 -1.91 -10.30
C LEU A 54 -12.18 -1.48 -11.71
N ALA A 55 -11.52 -1.96 -12.75
CA ALA A 55 -11.92 -1.75 -14.14
C ALA A 55 -13.07 -2.66 -14.59
N GLY A 56 -13.62 -3.51 -13.72
CA GLY A 56 -14.69 -4.45 -14.01
C GLY A 56 -14.25 -5.72 -14.76
N GLY A 57 -12.93 -5.91 -14.92
CA GLY A 57 -12.32 -7.09 -15.52
C GLY A 57 -11.71 -8.02 -14.47
N ARG A 58 -10.73 -8.80 -14.90
CA ARG A 58 -9.91 -9.66 -14.02
C ARG A 58 -8.46 -9.23 -14.06
N ALA A 59 -7.76 -9.45 -12.96
CA ALA A 59 -6.32 -9.19 -12.89
C ALA A 59 -5.58 -9.95 -14.01
N THR A 60 -4.74 -9.21 -14.74
CA THR A 60 -3.86 -9.77 -15.76
C THR A 60 -2.54 -10.22 -15.16
N LEU A 61 -1.75 -11.02 -15.88
CA LEU A 61 -0.40 -11.38 -15.45
C LEU A 61 0.48 -10.13 -15.23
N VAL A 62 0.31 -9.10 -16.06
CA VAL A 62 1.07 -7.85 -15.91
C VAL A 62 0.64 -7.11 -14.65
N ALA A 63 -0.66 -7.02 -14.36
CA ALA A 63 -1.16 -6.39 -13.15
C ALA A 63 -0.58 -7.07 -11.89
N MET A 64 -0.61 -8.40 -11.85
CA MET A 64 -0.04 -9.18 -10.76
C MET A 64 1.47 -8.97 -10.62
N ALA A 65 2.20 -8.91 -11.75
CA ALA A 65 3.64 -8.65 -11.74
C ALA A 65 3.97 -7.24 -11.22
N ILE A 66 3.19 -6.23 -11.58
CA ILE A 66 3.36 -4.85 -11.09
C ILE A 66 3.06 -4.77 -9.59
N ALA A 67 1.96 -5.35 -9.13
CA ALA A 67 1.60 -5.38 -7.72
C ALA A 67 2.68 -6.07 -6.86
N ARG A 68 3.20 -7.21 -7.34
CA ARG A 68 4.29 -7.94 -6.68
C ARG A 68 5.59 -7.14 -6.68
N LEU A 69 5.96 -6.52 -7.80
CA LEU A 69 7.15 -5.68 -7.88
C LEU A 69 7.08 -4.51 -6.89
N GLY A 70 5.90 -3.88 -6.76
CA GLY A 70 5.67 -2.83 -5.76
C GLY A 70 5.94 -3.33 -4.34
N TYR A 71 5.35 -4.47 -3.98
CA TYR A 71 5.58 -5.10 -2.69
C TYR A 71 7.05 -5.41 -2.42
N ASP A 72 7.72 -6.10 -3.35
CA ASP A 72 9.14 -6.47 -3.20
C ASP A 72 10.02 -5.21 -3.07
N THR A 73 9.73 -4.16 -3.84
CA THR A 73 10.44 -2.87 -3.76
C THR A 73 10.27 -2.21 -2.38
N LEU A 74 9.07 -2.22 -1.82
CA LEU A 74 8.83 -1.67 -0.48
C LEU A 74 9.56 -2.46 0.59
N MET A 75 9.51 -3.79 0.53
CA MET A 75 10.20 -4.65 1.49
C MET A 75 11.73 -4.50 1.43
N GLU A 76 12.29 -4.27 0.25
CA GLU A 76 13.74 -4.09 0.06
C GLU A 76 14.22 -2.70 0.46
N TYR A 77 13.54 -1.65 0.01
CA TYR A 77 14.03 -0.27 0.13
C TYR A 77 13.33 0.56 1.21
N GLY A 78 12.17 0.14 1.71
CA GLY A 78 11.31 0.99 2.56
C GLY A 78 11.96 1.49 3.83
N LEU A 79 12.71 0.65 4.54
CA LEU A 79 13.38 1.06 5.78
C LEU A 79 14.53 2.05 5.51
N GLU A 80 15.29 1.85 4.44
CA GLU A 80 16.35 2.77 4.03
C GLU A 80 15.77 4.10 3.56
N ALA A 81 14.72 4.05 2.75
CA ALA A 81 14.02 5.24 2.27
C ALA A 81 13.44 6.07 3.43
N LYS A 82 12.79 5.43 4.42
CA LYS A 82 12.32 6.12 5.63
C LYS A 82 13.45 6.88 6.32
N ARG A 83 14.60 6.23 6.55
CA ARG A 83 15.76 6.86 7.19
C ARG A 83 16.32 8.05 6.39
N ALA A 84 16.28 7.97 5.07
CA ALA A 84 16.68 9.05 4.19
C ALA A 84 15.70 10.24 4.27
N VAL A 85 14.40 9.99 4.28
CA VAL A 85 13.38 11.03 4.44
C VAL A 85 13.43 11.67 5.84
N GLU A 86 13.75 10.92 6.89
CA GLU A 86 14.03 11.47 8.22
C GLU A 86 15.18 12.53 8.20
N GLN A 87 16.12 12.37 7.28
CA GLN A 87 17.25 13.27 7.06
C GLN A 87 16.99 14.29 5.94
N LYS A 88 15.82 14.24 5.30
CA LYS A 88 15.43 15.09 4.16
C LYS A 88 16.37 14.96 2.96
N VAL A 89 16.83 13.74 2.70
CA VAL A 89 17.77 13.43 1.62
C VAL A 89 17.10 12.54 0.60
N VAL A 90 17.20 12.90 -0.68
CA VAL A 90 16.83 12.03 -1.79
C VAL A 90 17.94 11.01 -2.01
N THR A 91 17.58 9.74 -1.91
CA THR A 91 18.47 8.61 -2.22
C THR A 91 17.80 7.71 -3.24
N HIS A 92 18.56 6.77 -3.79
CA HIS A 92 18.02 5.75 -4.68
C HIS A 92 16.85 4.99 -4.04
N ALA A 93 16.93 4.67 -2.75
CA ALA A 93 15.86 4.01 -2.02
C ALA A 93 14.59 4.87 -1.96
N VAL A 94 14.71 6.18 -1.74
CA VAL A 94 13.57 7.12 -1.76
C VAL A 94 12.91 7.12 -3.13
N GLU A 95 13.67 7.20 -4.21
CA GLU A 95 13.11 7.18 -5.57
C GLU A 95 12.40 5.87 -5.88
N LYS A 96 12.95 4.72 -5.45
CA LYS A 96 12.30 3.40 -5.60
C LYS A 96 10.97 3.32 -4.85
N VAL A 97 10.93 3.81 -3.63
CA VAL A 97 9.68 3.82 -2.83
C VAL A 97 8.66 4.81 -3.41
N ILE A 98 9.09 5.96 -3.94
CA ILE A 98 8.19 6.88 -4.65
C ILE A 98 7.55 6.18 -5.86
N GLU A 99 8.34 5.49 -6.67
CA GLU A 99 7.83 4.73 -7.82
C GLU A 99 6.84 3.64 -7.38
N ALA A 100 7.14 2.92 -6.30
CA ALA A 100 6.24 1.91 -5.74
C ALA A 100 4.93 2.51 -5.24
N ASN A 101 5.00 3.58 -4.44
CA ASN A 101 3.83 4.23 -3.84
C ASN A 101 2.91 4.90 -4.88
N THR A 102 3.45 5.40 -5.99
CA THR A 102 2.67 6.18 -6.96
C THR A 102 2.30 5.36 -8.19
N LEU A 103 3.27 4.81 -8.90
CA LEU A 103 3.04 4.14 -10.18
C LEU A 103 2.62 2.68 -9.98
N MET A 104 3.43 1.91 -9.24
CA MET A 104 3.17 0.46 -9.10
C MET A 104 1.91 0.21 -8.28
N SER A 105 1.70 0.98 -7.19
CA SER A 105 0.46 0.90 -6.40
C SER A 105 -0.74 1.34 -7.22
N GLY A 106 -0.68 2.47 -7.93
CA GLY A 106 -1.81 2.95 -8.74
C GLY A 106 -2.25 1.95 -9.81
N LEU A 107 -1.31 1.46 -10.62
CA LEU A 107 -1.60 0.48 -11.67
C LEU A 107 -1.99 -0.89 -11.10
N GLY A 108 -1.31 -1.31 -10.04
CA GLY A 108 -1.58 -2.58 -9.36
C GLY A 108 -2.94 -2.60 -8.69
N PHE A 109 -3.32 -1.51 -8.03
CA PHE A 109 -4.62 -1.34 -7.39
C PHE A 109 -5.77 -1.37 -8.40
N GLU A 110 -5.70 -0.54 -9.46
CA GLU A 110 -6.74 -0.47 -10.48
C GLU A 110 -6.95 -1.83 -11.17
N SER A 111 -5.85 -2.45 -11.57
CA SER A 111 -5.86 -3.66 -12.41
C SER A 111 -5.82 -4.96 -11.61
N GLY A 112 -5.36 -4.93 -10.36
CA GLY A 112 -5.34 -6.07 -9.44
C GLY A 112 -6.63 -6.23 -8.66
N GLY A 113 -7.21 -5.10 -8.22
CA GLY A 113 -8.43 -5.03 -7.42
C GLY A 113 -8.15 -4.85 -5.94
N VAL A 114 -9.22 -4.72 -5.17
CA VAL A 114 -9.21 -4.53 -3.70
C VAL A 114 -9.97 -5.63 -3.00
N ALA A 115 -9.64 -5.89 -1.75
CA ALA A 115 -10.24 -6.92 -0.93
C ALA A 115 -10.51 -6.41 0.50
N THR A 116 -10.27 -7.24 1.50
CA THR A 116 -10.67 -7.00 2.89
C THR A 116 -9.89 -5.84 3.54
N ALA A 117 -8.63 -5.63 3.18
CA ALA A 117 -7.81 -4.58 3.80
C ALA A 117 -8.43 -3.20 3.62
N HIS A 118 -8.78 -2.83 2.40
CA HIS A 118 -9.46 -1.55 2.12
C HIS A 118 -10.90 -1.51 2.64
N MET A 119 -11.62 -2.65 2.64
CA MET A 119 -12.97 -2.69 3.22
C MET A 119 -12.95 -2.34 4.70
N ILE A 120 -11.99 -2.87 5.46
CA ILE A 120 -11.81 -2.56 6.88
C ILE A 120 -11.35 -1.11 7.04
N ALA A 121 -10.33 -0.68 6.30
CA ALA A 121 -9.82 0.68 6.35
C ALA A 121 -10.92 1.73 6.14
N ASN A 122 -11.83 1.50 5.19
CA ASN A 122 -12.96 2.40 4.91
C ASN A 122 -13.99 2.48 6.06
N CYS A 123 -14.02 1.51 6.97
CA CYS A 123 -14.91 1.52 8.14
C CYS A 123 -14.27 2.26 9.33
N LEU A 124 -12.94 2.29 9.44
CA LEU A 124 -12.23 2.84 10.61
C LEU A 124 -12.51 4.32 10.91
N PRO A 125 -12.66 5.22 9.91
CA PRO A 125 -13.00 6.62 10.17
C PRO A 125 -14.32 6.84 10.92
N GLY A 126 -15.19 5.82 10.97
CA GLY A 126 -16.43 5.84 11.74
C GLY A 126 -16.23 5.73 13.26
N PHE A 127 -15.04 5.32 13.72
CA PHE A 127 -14.71 5.15 15.13
C PHE A 127 -13.96 6.37 15.67
N PRO A 128 -14.40 6.93 16.83
CA PRO A 128 -13.71 8.09 17.42
C PRO A 128 -12.23 7.86 17.70
N GLU A 129 -11.85 6.63 18.06
CA GLU A 129 -10.50 6.21 18.40
C GLU A 129 -9.56 6.24 17.17
N CYS A 130 -10.11 6.09 15.97
CA CYS A 130 -9.35 6.12 14.72
C CYS A 130 -9.20 7.52 14.13
N LYS A 131 -9.80 8.54 14.78
CA LYS A 131 -9.65 9.92 14.33
C LYS A 131 -8.19 10.37 14.35
N GLY A 132 -7.70 10.80 13.19
CA GLY A 132 -6.33 11.28 13.04
C GLY A 132 -5.35 10.22 12.51
N LEU A 133 -5.82 9.02 12.21
CA LEU A 133 -5.08 8.09 11.37
C LEU A 133 -5.07 8.60 9.94
N MET A 134 -3.96 8.35 9.25
CA MET A 134 -3.85 8.52 7.80
C MET A 134 -4.39 7.28 7.09
N HIS A 135 -4.89 7.45 5.86
CA HIS A 135 -5.48 6.32 5.12
C HIS A 135 -4.58 5.10 5.07
N GLY A 136 -3.29 5.26 4.74
CA GLY A 136 -2.36 4.14 4.70
C GLY A 136 -2.07 3.50 6.06
N GLU A 137 -2.27 4.20 7.18
CA GLU A 137 -2.23 3.62 8.52
C GLU A 137 -3.47 2.75 8.78
N GLU A 138 -4.64 3.20 8.32
CA GLU A 138 -5.88 2.43 8.36
C GLU A 138 -5.78 1.17 7.49
N VAL A 139 -5.20 1.29 6.29
CA VAL A 139 -4.99 0.18 5.37
C VAL A 139 -3.98 -0.82 5.94
N ALA A 140 -2.89 -0.37 6.57
CA ALA A 140 -1.93 -1.25 7.24
C ALA A 140 -2.60 -2.14 8.29
N PHE A 141 -3.49 -1.58 9.12
CA PHE A 141 -4.29 -2.36 10.04
C PHE A 141 -5.24 -3.32 9.30
N GLY A 142 -5.84 -2.88 8.21
CA GLY A 142 -6.69 -3.70 7.34
C GLY A 142 -5.95 -4.91 6.76
N ILE A 143 -4.67 -4.77 6.38
CA ILE A 143 -3.82 -5.88 5.92
C ILE A 143 -3.69 -6.95 7.01
N ILE A 144 -3.38 -6.55 8.23
CA ILE A 144 -3.24 -7.49 9.37
C ILE A 144 -4.56 -8.23 9.62
N SER A 145 -5.66 -7.50 9.56
CA SER A 145 -7.00 -8.09 9.72
C SER A 145 -7.31 -9.08 8.59
N GLN A 146 -6.95 -8.77 7.35
CA GLN A 146 -7.09 -9.68 6.21
C GLN A 146 -6.28 -10.95 6.41
N PHE A 147 -5.04 -10.85 6.90
CA PHE A 147 -4.22 -12.02 7.23
C PHE A 147 -4.86 -12.93 8.27
N CYS A 148 -5.49 -12.34 9.29
CA CYS A 148 -6.20 -13.13 10.31
C CYS A 148 -7.44 -13.88 9.77
N LEU A 149 -7.96 -13.45 8.62
CA LEU A 149 -9.11 -14.08 7.96
C LEU A 149 -8.71 -15.09 6.88
N ASP A 150 -7.46 -15.08 6.44
CA ASP A 150 -6.96 -15.99 5.42
C ASP A 150 -6.29 -17.22 6.05
N GLU A 151 -7.02 -18.34 6.09
CA GLU A 151 -6.53 -19.62 6.63
C GLU A 151 -5.35 -20.22 5.83
N ASN A 152 -5.10 -19.73 4.61
CA ASN A 152 -4.08 -20.27 3.71
C ASN A 152 -2.79 -19.43 3.70
N MET A 153 -2.78 -18.28 4.36
CA MET A 153 -1.58 -17.43 4.37
C MET A 153 -0.44 -18.07 5.16
N ALA A 154 0.73 -18.09 4.56
CA ALA A 154 1.94 -18.56 5.22
C ALA A 154 2.29 -17.67 6.40
N THR A 155 2.32 -18.22 7.61
CA THR A 155 2.62 -17.49 8.85
C THR A 155 3.93 -16.71 8.77
N ASP A 156 4.96 -17.27 8.13
CA ASP A 156 6.26 -16.62 7.99
C ASP A 156 6.22 -15.37 7.12
N GLU A 157 5.41 -15.35 6.06
CA GLU A 157 5.27 -14.17 5.19
C GLU A 157 4.49 -13.06 5.91
N MET A 158 3.44 -13.42 6.62
CA MET A 158 2.70 -12.50 7.49
C MET A 158 3.60 -11.87 8.54
N LEU A 159 4.39 -12.66 9.27
CA LEU A 159 5.29 -12.16 10.30
C LEU A 159 6.35 -11.22 9.72
N LYS A 160 6.95 -11.55 8.58
CA LYS A 160 7.91 -10.65 7.89
C LYS A 160 7.28 -9.29 7.56
N MET A 161 6.04 -9.28 7.09
CA MET A 161 5.37 -8.03 6.78
C MET A 161 5.04 -7.23 8.04
N VAL A 162 4.56 -7.87 9.10
CA VAL A 162 4.30 -7.22 10.39
C VAL A 162 5.60 -6.63 10.97
N ASP A 163 6.70 -7.38 10.95
CA ASP A 163 8.01 -6.89 11.38
C ASP A 163 8.46 -5.67 10.58
N PHE A 164 8.25 -5.70 9.27
CA PHE A 164 8.53 -4.55 8.40
C PHE A 164 7.66 -3.34 8.75
N MET A 165 6.36 -3.53 8.93
CA MET A 165 5.44 -2.46 9.33
C MET A 165 5.87 -1.81 10.65
N ILE A 166 6.24 -2.62 11.65
CA ILE A 166 6.78 -2.13 12.93
C ILE A 166 8.06 -1.32 12.71
N ALA A 167 8.99 -1.84 11.90
CA ALA A 167 10.28 -1.20 11.64
C ALA A 167 10.15 0.17 10.96
N ILE A 168 9.18 0.32 10.06
CA ILE A 168 8.92 1.62 9.43
C ILE A 168 7.97 2.53 10.23
N GLY A 169 7.33 2.02 11.30
CA GLY A 169 6.48 2.79 12.21
C GLY A 169 5.02 2.86 11.82
N LEU A 170 4.52 1.90 11.06
CA LEU A 170 3.08 1.73 10.84
C LEU A 170 2.40 1.13 12.08
N PRO A 171 1.14 1.49 12.35
CA PRO A 171 0.38 0.88 13.44
C PRO A 171 0.05 -0.58 13.09
N VAL A 172 0.34 -1.49 14.01
CA VAL A 172 0.01 -2.92 13.92
C VAL A 172 -1.04 -3.36 14.94
N THR A 173 -1.44 -2.46 15.82
CA THR A 173 -2.51 -2.62 16.82
C THR A 173 -3.22 -1.30 17.02
N PHE A 174 -4.43 -1.35 17.57
CA PHE A 174 -5.11 -0.18 18.11
C PHE A 174 -4.56 0.21 19.48
#